data_ca1998ce5c0377897126bf191ddaafa8
#
_entry.id   ca1998ce5c0377897126bf191ddaafa8
#
_cell.length_a   1.000
_cell.length_b   1.000
_cell.length_c   1.000
_cell.angle_alpha   90.00
_cell.angle_beta   90.00
_cell.angle_gamma   90.00
#
_symmetry.space_group_name_H-M   'P 1'
#
loop_
_entity.id
_entity.type
_entity.pdbx_description
1 polymer ?
#
loop_
_entity_poly.entity_id
_entity_poly.type
_entity_poly.pdbx_seq_one_letter_code
_entity_poly.pdbx_strand_id
1 'polypeptide(L)'
;MYISDIFETAQRLRRLPVSFEMFPPKGELTLERAREVAASFAPLGPDFISVTYSAGGSGNNAATTQIAQMIDTELAIPSVAHLTCISLKRADLAAKIDEMRAAGVENVLALRGDVPEGAPTGPGCADFRYAKDIIPPLVEAGFCVGAAAYPEGHLECDDLARSMRHLKQKQDAGASFFVTQLFFDNDYFYRFRELADSAGITVPITAGIMPFMGKQQISRMVFMCGASLPSPAVSYTHLAGGASTIYIGYEGCRAQPALIAAVLTII
;
A
#
# COMPACT_ATOMS: atom_id res chain seq x y z
N MET A 1 4.24 -17.19 -3.01
CA MET A 1 2.87 -17.35 -2.44
C MET A 1 2.07 -16.12 -2.73
N TYR A 2 0.85 -16.26 -3.26
CA TYR A 2 0.00 -15.10 -3.54
C TYR A 2 -0.60 -14.51 -2.27
N ILE A 3 -0.73 -13.18 -2.24
CA ILE A 3 -1.37 -12.47 -1.11
C ILE A 3 -2.85 -12.86 -0.98
N SER A 4 -3.54 -13.14 -2.08
CA SER A 4 -4.89 -13.70 -2.07
C SER A 4 -5.00 -14.98 -1.23
N ASP A 5 -4.03 -15.90 -1.37
CA ASP A 5 -4.03 -17.17 -0.62
C ASP A 5 -3.81 -16.95 0.88
N ILE A 6 -3.02 -15.92 1.23
CA ILE A 6 -2.81 -15.50 2.63
C ILE A 6 -4.13 -15.03 3.23
N PHE A 7 -4.88 -14.19 2.52
CA PHE A 7 -6.19 -13.72 2.97
C PHE A 7 -7.19 -14.87 3.13
N GLU A 8 -7.27 -15.77 2.15
CA GLU A 8 -8.16 -16.95 2.24
C GLU A 8 -7.80 -17.85 3.42
N THR A 9 -6.50 -18.07 3.64
CA THR A 9 -6.02 -18.88 4.77
C THR A 9 -6.31 -18.20 6.10
N ALA A 10 -6.07 -16.90 6.22
CA ALA A 10 -6.36 -16.13 7.42
C ALA A 10 -7.86 -16.14 7.74
N GLN A 11 -8.72 -16.05 6.71
CA GLN A 11 -10.16 -16.16 6.85
C GLN A 11 -10.58 -17.51 7.42
N ARG A 12 -10.06 -18.61 6.86
CA ARG A 12 -10.33 -19.96 7.37
C ARG A 12 -9.93 -20.13 8.84
N LEU A 13 -8.79 -19.56 9.20
CA LEU A 13 -8.24 -19.60 10.55
C LEU A 13 -8.86 -18.57 11.49
N ARG A 14 -9.74 -17.72 11.01
CA ARG A 14 -10.38 -16.62 11.77
C ARG A 14 -9.34 -15.72 12.45
N ARG A 15 -8.23 -15.46 11.77
CA ARG A 15 -7.19 -14.54 12.23
C ARG A 15 -7.06 -13.35 11.30
N LEU A 16 -6.43 -12.30 11.80
CA LEU A 16 -6.11 -11.13 11.03
C LEU A 16 -4.70 -11.27 10.44
N PRO A 17 -4.51 -11.13 9.11
CA PRO A 17 -3.18 -11.02 8.56
C PRO A 17 -2.53 -9.70 8.97
N VAL A 18 -1.24 -9.75 9.29
CA VAL A 18 -0.43 -8.58 9.64
C VAL A 18 0.73 -8.50 8.66
N SER A 19 0.96 -7.32 8.12
CA SER A 19 2.09 -7.07 7.22
C SER A 19 2.84 -5.80 7.60
N PHE A 20 4.07 -5.70 7.15
CA PHE A 20 4.88 -4.50 7.27
C PHE A 20 5.14 -3.88 5.90
N GLU A 21 5.23 -2.57 5.87
CA GLU A 21 5.65 -1.83 4.70
C GLU A 21 7.00 -1.19 4.98
N MET A 22 7.95 -1.39 4.08
CA MET A 22 9.27 -0.80 4.18
C MET A 22 9.59 0.08 2.98
N PHE A 23 10.34 1.14 3.23
CA PHE A 23 10.86 2.00 2.19
C PHE A 23 12.25 1.51 1.79
N PRO A 24 12.53 1.44 0.47
CA PRO A 24 13.91 1.31 0.03
C PRO A 24 14.71 2.46 0.64
N PRO A 25 15.81 2.14 1.28
CA PRO A 25 16.61 3.15 1.93
C PRO A 25 17.09 4.21 0.90
N LYS A 26 17.23 5.50 1.29
CA LYS A 26 17.67 6.60 0.43
C LYS A 26 19.21 6.70 0.40
N GLY A 27 19.78 7.09 -0.75
CA GLY A 27 21.22 7.32 -0.93
C GLY A 27 21.97 6.08 -1.43
N GLU A 28 23.25 5.95 -1.11
CA GLU A 28 24.08 4.77 -1.44
C GLU A 28 23.70 3.55 -0.58
N LEU A 29 22.43 3.17 -0.65
CA LEU A 29 21.94 2.12 0.19
C LEU A 29 22.11 0.79 -0.45
N THR A 30 22.85 0.02 0.26
CA THR A 30 23.15 -1.35 -0.04
C THR A 30 21.90 -2.20 0.20
N LEU A 31 21.67 -3.16 -0.66
CA LEU A 31 20.71 -4.25 -0.45
C LEU A 31 20.89 -4.87 0.96
N GLU A 32 22.11 -4.81 1.49
CA GLU A 32 22.47 -5.25 2.84
C GLU A 32 21.72 -4.50 3.94
N ARG A 33 21.61 -3.17 3.85
CA ARG A 33 20.81 -2.39 4.82
C ARG A 33 19.32 -2.71 4.73
N ALA A 34 18.80 -2.90 3.52
CA ALA A 34 17.43 -3.33 3.35
C ALA A 34 17.20 -4.73 3.95
N ARG A 35 18.17 -5.64 3.81
CA ARG A 35 18.17 -6.97 4.42
C ARG A 35 18.12 -6.90 5.96
N GLU A 36 18.96 -6.08 6.58
CA GLU A 36 18.95 -5.88 8.03
C GLU A 36 17.59 -5.39 8.54
N VAL A 37 17.00 -4.40 7.85
CA VAL A 37 15.68 -3.88 8.21
C VAL A 37 14.61 -4.95 8.06
N ALA A 38 14.54 -5.63 6.91
CA ALA A 38 13.56 -6.68 6.67
C ALA A 38 13.72 -7.85 7.65
N ALA A 39 14.95 -8.26 7.96
CA ALA A 39 15.25 -9.31 8.94
C ALA A 39 14.79 -8.92 10.36
N SER A 40 14.79 -7.62 10.70
CA SER A 40 14.28 -7.17 12.00
C SER A 40 12.77 -7.38 12.17
N PHE A 41 12.02 -7.54 11.08
CA PHE A 41 10.58 -7.82 11.11
C PHE A 41 10.28 -9.32 11.25
N ALA A 42 11.17 -10.20 10.82
CA ALA A 42 10.95 -11.64 10.83
C ALA A 42 10.52 -12.20 12.20
N PRO A 43 11.12 -11.79 13.35
CA PRO A 43 10.68 -12.24 14.68
C PRO A 43 9.25 -11.84 15.04
N LEU A 44 8.68 -10.83 14.36
CA LEU A 44 7.32 -10.38 14.58
C LEU A 44 6.29 -11.21 13.81
N GLY A 45 6.73 -12.13 12.96
CA GLY A 45 5.90 -13.08 12.21
C GLY A 45 4.93 -12.41 11.22
N PRO A 46 5.38 -11.48 10.38
CA PRO A 46 4.48 -10.89 9.38
C PRO A 46 4.02 -11.94 8.37
N ASP A 47 2.79 -11.79 7.89
CA ASP A 47 2.25 -12.64 6.82
C ASP A 47 2.87 -12.28 5.46
N PHE A 48 3.25 -11.01 5.29
CA PHE A 48 3.98 -10.53 4.12
C PHE A 48 4.66 -9.17 4.42
N ILE A 49 5.59 -8.78 3.56
CA ILE A 49 6.25 -7.47 3.62
C ILE A 49 6.08 -6.76 2.27
N SER A 50 5.59 -5.52 2.27
CA SER A 50 5.55 -4.70 1.07
C SER A 50 6.74 -3.75 0.97
N VAL A 51 7.22 -3.53 -0.24
CA VAL A 51 8.37 -2.67 -0.54
C VAL A 51 7.89 -1.51 -1.39
N THR A 52 8.01 -0.29 -0.86
CA THR A 52 7.52 0.90 -1.56
C THR A 52 8.36 1.22 -2.79
N TYR A 53 7.73 1.93 -3.72
CA TYR A 53 8.38 2.48 -4.91
C TYR A 53 8.65 3.96 -4.68
N SER A 54 9.74 4.50 -5.22
CA SER A 54 10.02 5.93 -5.07
C SER A 54 8.90 6.76 -5.70
N ALA A 55 8.18 7.54 -4.90
CA ALA A 55 7.00 8.30 -5.32
C ALA A 55 7.29 9.32 -6.43
N GLY A 56 8.50 9.85 -6.50
CA GLY A 56 8.91 10.88 -7.47
C GLY A 56 9.41 10.37 -8.82
N GLY A 57 9.32 9.08 -9.12
CA GLY A 57 9.76 8.52 -10.42
C GLY A 57 11.27 8.62 -10.73
N SER A 58 12.03 9.31 -9.91
CA SER A 58 13.49 9.54 -10.07
C SER A 58 14.34 8.60 -9.20
N GLY A 59 13.72 7.66 -8.48
CA GLY A 59 14.41 6.73 -7.61
C GLY A 59 14.87 5.46 -8.32
N ASN A 60 15.76 4.72 -7.67
CA ASN A 60 16.30 3.46 -8.14
C ASN A 60 15.21 2.36 -8.16
N ASN A 61 14.47 2.30 -9.25
CA ASN A 61 13.33 1.39 -9.45
C ASN A 61 13.73 -0.11 -9.40
N ALA A 62 15.00 -0.39 -9.69
CA ALA A 62 15.57 -1.73 -9.59
C ALA A 62 15.66 -2.19 -8.12
N ALA A 63 15.84 -1.26 -7.18
CA ALA A 63 15.96 -1.60 -5.75
C ALA A 63 14.68 -2.24 -5.20
N THR A 64 13.48 -1.77 -5.60
CA THR A 64 12.21 -2.36 -5.13
C THR A 64 12.10 -3.82 -5.51
N THR A 65 12.40 -4.18 -6.76
CA THR A 65 12.38 -5.56 -7.24
C THR A 65 13.42 -6.42 -6.53
N GLN A 66 14.65 -5.93 -6.37
CA GLN A 66 15.74 -6.64 -5.70
C GLN A 66 15.45 -6.89 -4.22
N ILE A 67 14.88 -5.89 -3.52
CA ILE A 67 14.51 -6.02 -2.11
C ILE A 67 13.35 -7.01 -1.97
N ALA A 68 12.33 -6.94 -2.83
CA ALA A 68 11.23 -7.89 -2.83
C ALA A 68 11.74 -9.33 -3.04
N GLN A 69 12.60 -9.55 -4.04
CA GLN A 69 13.26 -10.83 -4.27
C GLN A 69 14.04 -11.32 -3.04
N MET A 70 14.82 -10.45 -2.41
CA MET A 70 15.61 -10.79 -1.22
C MET A 70 14.70 -11.22 -0.06
N ILE A 71 13.58 -10.53 0.17
CA ILE A 71 12.61 -10.89 1.21
C ILE A 71 12.02 -12.28 0.95
N ASP A 72 11.60 -12.56 -0.29
CA ASP A 72 11.05 -13.86 -0.67
C ASP A 72 12.08 -14.99 -0.54
N THR A 73 13.31 -14.77 -1.01
CA THR A 73 14.30 -15.86 -1.14
C THR A 73 15.14 -16.08 0.11
N GLU A 74 15.49 -15.03 0.83
CA GLU A 74 16.39 -15.12 1.98
C GLU A 74 15.64 -15.19 3.32
N LEU A 75 14.47 -14.52 3.42
CA LEU A 75 13.66 -14.52 4.64
C LEU A 75 12.49 -15.49 4.59
N ALA A 76 12.17 -16.02 3.41
CA ALA A 76 11.00 -16.88 3.18
C ALA A 76 9.68 -16.23 3.63
N ILE A 77 9.59 -14.90 3.52
CA ILE A 77 8.40 -14.10 3.80
C ILE A 77 7.85 -13.62 2.45
N PRO A 78 6.55 -13.81 2.13
CA PRO A 78 5.96 -13.29 0.91
C PRO A 78 6.14 -11.79 0.77
N SER A 79 6.56 -11.32 -0.40
CA SER A 79 6.75 -9.90 -0.65
C SER A 79 5.69 -9.32 -1.59
N VAL A 80 5.49 -7.99 -1.52
CA VAL A 80 4.68 -7.20 -2.45
C VAL A 80 5.53 -6.06 -2.98
N ALA A 81 5.83 -6.05 -4.27
CA ALA A 81 6.53 -4.93 -4.89
C ALA A 81 5.54 -3.83 -5.30
N HIS A 82 5.75 -2.59 -4.86
CA HIS A 82 4.98 -1.46 -5.37
C HIS A 82 5.42 -1.10 -6.79
N LEU A 83 4.48 -0.67 -7.62
CA LEU A 83 4.74 -0.19 -8.98
C LEU A 83 3.87 1.03 -9.28
N THR A 84 4.50 2.17 -9.59
CA THR A 84 3.79 3.39 -9.99
C THR A 84 3.74 3.52 -11.50
N CYS A 85 2.62 4.01 -12.05
CA CYS A 85 2.41 4.07 -13.51
C CYS A 85 2.57 5.44 -14.15
N ILE A 86 2.53 6.53 -13.35
CA ILE A 86 2.38 7.89 -13.91
C ILE A 86 3.51 8.31 -14.86
N SER A 87 4.72 7.79 -14.69
CA SER A 87 5.88 8.10 -15.52
C SER A 87 6.27 6.95 -16.46
N LEU A 88 5.48 5.85 -16.49
CA LEU A 88 5.81 4.69 -17.32
C LEU A 88 5.29 4.85 -18.75
N LYS A 89 6.11 4.41 -19.70
CA LYS A 89 5.70 4.09 -21.06
C LYS A 89 5.28 2.63 -21.17
N ARG A 90 4.53 2.27 -22.21
CA ARG A 90 4.11 0.86 -22.43
C ARG A 90 5.30 -0.09 -22.52
N ALA A 91 6.37 0.35 -23.21
CA ALA A 91 7.59 -0.45 -23.32
C ALA A 91 8.28 -0.63 -21.96
N ASP A 92 8.30 0.42 -21.11
CA ASP A 92 8.90 0.38 -19.79
C ASP A 92 8.10 -0.54 -18.86
N LEU A 93 6.76 -0.55 -18.96
CA LEU A 93 5.92 -1.47 -18.21
C LEU A 93 6.22 -2.92 -18.57
N ALA A 94 6.34 -3.24 -19.87
CA ALA A 94 6.67 -4.60 -20.32
C ALA A 94 8.04 -5.04 -19.78
N ALA A 95 9.07 -4.18 -19.91
CA ALA A 95 10.40 -4.45 -19.37
C ALA A 95 10.37 -4.66 -17.83
N LYS A 96 9.56 -3.87 -17.12
CA LYS A 96 9.42 -4.00 -15.66
C LYS A 96 8.69 -5.28 -15.26
N ILE A 97 7.68 -5.71 -16.01
CA ILE A 97 7.01 -7.00 -15.86
C ILE A 97 8.03 -8.14 -16.01
N ASP A 98 8.85 -8.11 -17.07
CA ASP A 98 9.86 -9.14 -17.32
C ASP A 98 10.93 -9.16 -16.21
N GLU A 99 11.37 -7.99 -15.74
CA GLU A 99 12.31 -7.85 -14.61
C GLU A 99 11.74 -8.50 -13.34
N MET A 100 10.52 -8.13 -12.96
CA MET A 100 9.87 -8.66 -11.74
C MET A 100 9.64 -10.18 -11.84
N ARG A 101 9.23 -10.68 -13.00
CA ARG A 101 9.07 -12.14 -13.23
C ARG A 101 10.40 -12.87 -13.13
N ALA A 102 11.46 -12.33 -13.74
CA ALA A 102 12.80 -12.93 -13.66
C ALA A 102 13.34 -12.94 -12.22
N ALA A 103 12.94 -11.97 -11.40
CA ALA A 103 13.26 -11.91 -9.97
C ALA A 103 12.36 -12.84 -9.11
N GLY A 104 11.35 -13.49 -9.67
CA GLY A 104 10.43 -14.36 -8.93
C GLY A 104 9.41 -13.61 -8.07
N VAL A 105 9.22 -12.31 -8.29
CA VAL A 105 8.16 -11.55 -7.62
C VAL A 105 6.79 -12.09 -8.05
N GLU A 106 5.92 -12.36 -7.11
CA GLU A 106 4.58 -12.91 -7.36
C GLU A 106 3.47 -11.88 -7.12
N ASN A 107 3.72 -10.85 -6.30
CA ASN A 107 2.69 -9.91 -5.88
C ASN A 107 3.11 -8.46 -6.15
N VAL A 108 2.20 -7.66 -6.71
CA VAL A 108 2.44 -6.27 -7.08
C VAL A 108 1.34 -5.36 -6.54
N LEU A 109 1.71 -4.26 -5.91
CA LEU A 109 0.76 -3.19 -5.58
C LEU A 109 0.80 -2.13 -6.68
N ALA A 110 -0.25 -2.10 -7.49
CA ALA A 110 -0.39 -1.15 -8.59
C ALA A 110 -0.82 0.22 -8.07
N LEU A 111 -0.01 1.23 -8.32
CA LEU A 111 -0.20 2.62 -7.87
C LEU A 111 -0.17 3.58 -9.06
N ARG A 112 -0.79 4.76 -8.90
CA ARG A 112 -0.62 5.84 -9.86
C ARG A 112 0.77 6.47 -9.73
N GLY A 113 1.16 6.77 -8.51
CA GLY A 113 2.29 7.62 -8.19
C GLY A 113 1.91 9.11 -8.19
N ASP A 114 2.83 9.94 -7.75
CA ASP A 114 2.66 11.40 -7.72
C ASP A 114 3.07 11.98 -9.07
N VAL A 115 2.30 12.96 -9.53
CA VAL A 115 2.63 13.70 -10.76
C VAL A 115 3.87 14.55 -10.46
N PRO A 116 4.99 14.37 -11.20
CA PRO A 116 6.17 15.20 -10.99
C PRO A 116 5.85 16.68 -11.19
N GLU A 117 6.44 17.54 -10.37
CA GLU A 117 6.28 18.99 -10.50
C GLU A 117 6.72 19.44 -11.90
N GLY A 118 5.89 20.23 -12.58
CA GLY A 118 6.16 20.69 -13.96
C GLY A 118 5.95 19.62 -15.04
N ALA A 119 5.51 18.42 -14.70
CA ALA A 119 5.20 17.43 -15.73
C ALA A 119 4.02 17.91 -16.59
N PRO A 120 4.07 17.69 -17.92
CA PRO A 120 2.97 18.05 -18.78
C PRO A 120 1.72 17.25 -18.40
N THR A 121 0.62 17.97 -18.16
CA THR A 121 -0.68 17.39 -17.84
C THR A 121 -1.63 17.55 -19.00
N GLY A 122 -2.18 16.46 -19.50
CA GLY A 122 -3.15 16.52 -20.60
C GLY A 122 -3.32 15.19 -21.32
N PRO A 123 -4.29 15.09 -22.24
CA PRO A 123 -4.46 13.91 -23.06
C PRO A 123 -3.20 13.63 -23.90
N GLY A 124 -2.69 12.40 -23.82
CA GLY A 124 -1.52 11.97 -24.59
C GLY A 124 -0.15 12.24 -23.95
N CYS A 125 -0.08 12.89 -22.78
CA CYS A 125 1.21 13.14 -22.10
C CYS A 125 1.80 11.90 -21.44
N ALA A 126 0.97 10.92 -21.04
CA ALA A 126 1.39 9.66 -20.45
C ALA A 126 0.61 8.49 -21.08
N ASP A 127 1.27 7.31 -21.15
CA ASP A 127 0.62 6.10 -21.65
C ASP A 127 -0.36 5.51 -20.64
N PHE A 128 -0.13 5.77 -19.36
CA PHE A 128 -0.98 5.36 -18.24
C PHE A 128 -1.34 6.56 -17.38
N ARG A 129 -2.59 6.67 -17.01
CA ARG A 129 -3.10 7.78 -16.20
C ARG A 129 -3.46 7.38 -14.78
N TYR A 130 -3.91 6.15 -14.60
CA TYR A 130 -4.39 5.63 -13.33
C TYR A 130 -3.86 4.23 -13.08
N ALA A 131 -3.77 3.84 -11.81
CA ALA A 131 -3.35 2.50 -11.43
C ALA A 131 -4.13 1.38 -12.14
N LYS A 132 -5.44 1.58 -12.36
CA LYS A 132 -6.29 0.62 -13.09
C LYS A 132 -5.82 0.32 -14.50
N ASP A 133 -5.04 1.20 -15.12
CA ASP A 133 -4.58 1.03 -16.49
C ASP A 133 -3.45 0.00 -16.60
N ILE A 134 -2.71 -0.24 -15.49
CA ILE A 134 -1.63 -1.23 -15.42
C ILE A 134 -2.05 -2.55 -14.75
N ILE A 135 -3.22 -2.60 -14.09
CA ILE A 135 -3.70 -3.83 -13.45
C ILE A 135 -3.88 -4.97 -14.44
N PRO A 136 -4.60 -4.81 -15.60
CA PRO A 136 -4.79 -5.92 -16.52
C PRO A 136 -3.49 -6.54 -17.05
N PRO A 137 -2.51 -5.78 -17.57
CA PRO A 137 -1.26 -6.38 -18.05
C PRO A 137 -0.44 -7.07 -16.93
N LEU A 138 -0.54 -6.60 -15.67
CA LEU A 138 0.08 -7.29 -14.54
C LEU A 138 -0.61 -8.62 -14.22
N VAL A 139 -1.94 -8.65 -14.24
CA VAL A 139 -2.74 -9.88 -14.05
C VAL A 139 -2.48 -10.88 -15.18
N GLU A 140 -2.47 -10.43 -16.43
CA GLU A 140 -2.14 -11.27 -17.61
C GLU A 140 -0.72 -11.86 -17.52
N ALA A 141 0.21 -11.14 -16.89
CA ALA A 141 1.56 -11.62 -16.64
C ALA A 141 1.66 -12.63 -15.47
N GLY A 142 0.56 -12.87 -14.75
CA GLY A 142 0.46 -13.87 -13.68
C GLY A 142 0.73 -13.34 -12.28
N PHE A 143 0.77 -12.00 -12.06
CA PHE A 143 0.91 -11.43 -10.73
C PHE A 143 -0.41 -11.43 -9.95
N CYS A 144 -0.33 -11.63 -8.64
CA CYS A 144 -1.38 -11.24 -7.71
C CYS A 144 -1.31 -9.72 -7.51
N VAL A 145 -2.32 -9.01 -7.96
CA VAL A 145 -2.27 -7.54 -8.02
C VAL A 145 -3.16 -6.91 -6.96
N GLY A 146 -2.55 -6.08 -6.10
CA GLY A 146 -3.25 -5.19 -5.19
C GLY A 146 -3.33 -3.77 -5.73
N ALA A 147 -4.17 -2.94 -5.11
CA ALA A 147 -4.24 -1.51 -5.41
C ALA A 147 -4.55 -0.67 -4.18
N ALA A 148 -4.27 0.64 -4.24
CA ALA A 148 -4.56 1.56 -3.15
C ALA A 148 -6.04 1.88 -3.04
N ALA A 149 -6.52 2.07 -1.79
CA ALA A 149 -7.81 2.60 -1.42
C ALA A 149 -7.66 3.82 -0.50
N TYR A 150 -8.68 4.66 -0.38
CA TYR A 150 -8.60 5.93 0.32
C TYR A 150 -9.81 6.11 1.22
N PRO A 151 -9.70 5.84 2.54
CA PRO A 151 -10.82 5.93 3.48
C PRO A 151 -11.45 7.32 3.55
N GLU A 152 -10.65 8.37 3.44
CA GLU A 152 -11.10 9.76 3.47
C GLU A 152 -11.37 10.34 2.06
N GLY A 153 -11.20 9.53 1.01
CA GLY A 153 -11.21 9.99 -0.38
C GLY A 153 -9.79 10.31 -0.88
N HIS A 154 -9.64 10.39 -2.21
CA HIS A 154 -8.38 10.78 -2.82
C HIS A 154 -8.30 12.32 -2.88
N LEU A 155 -7.12 12.91 -2.63
CA LEU A 155 -6.91 14.37 -2.66
C LEU A 155 -7.46 15.06 -3.93
N GLU A 156 -7.45 14.37 -5.06
CA GLU A 156 -7.97 14.88 -6.33
C GLU A 156 -9.41 14.43 -6.61
N CYS A 157 -10.15 13.92 -5.62
CA CYS A 157 -11.52 13.42 -5.79
C CYS A 157 -12.38 13.76 -4.57
N ASP A 158 -13.09 14.89 -4.65
CA ASP A 158 -13.93 15.42 -3.58
C ASP A 158 -15.22 14.62 -3.33
N ASP A 159 -15.57 13.71 -4.28
CA ASP A 159 -16.79 12.90 -4.22
C ASP A 159 -16.46 11.46 -3.80
N LEU A 160 -16.86 11.08 -2.59
CA LEU A 160 -16.66 9.72 -2.07
C LEU A 160 -17.36 8.66 -2.93
N ALA A 161 -18.55 8.94 -3.48
CA ALA A 161 -19.24 8.01 -4.36
C ALA A 161 -18.44 7.79 -5.66
N ARG A 162 -17.81 8.83 -6.18
CA ARG A 162 -16.88 8.73 -7.32
C ARG A 162 -15.63 7.92 -6.92
N SER A 163 -15.09 8.15 -5.73
CA SER A 163 -13.95 7.38 -5.21
C SER A 163 -14.28 5.89 -5.12
N MET A 164 -15.48 5.52 -4.68
CA MET A 164 -15.93 4.12 -4.65
C MET A 164 -16.08 3.53 -6.07
N ARG A 165 -16.60 4.29 -7.02
CA ARG A 165 -16.63 3.84 -8.44
C ARG A 165 -15.22 3.59 -8.99
N HIS A 166 -14.25 4.45 -8.65
CA HIS A 166 -12.85 4.23 -9.05
C HIS A 166 -12.25 2.98 -8.38
N LEU A 167 -12.58 2.72 -7.11
CA LEU A 167 -12.17 1.52 -6.41
C LEU A 167 -12.75 0.27 -7.08
N LYS A 168 -14.05 0.30 -7.42
CA LYS A 168 -14.71 -0.79 -8.13
C LYS A 168 -14.07 -1.06 -9.49
N GLN A 169 -13.71 -0.02 -10.24
CA GLN A 169 -12.99 -0.17 -11.50
C GLN A 169 -11.64 -0.87 -11.35
N LYS A 170 -10.94 -0.68 -10.24
CA LYS A 170 -9.68 -1.40 -9.96
C LYS A 170 -9.94 -2.88 -9.69
N GLN A 171 -10.98 -3.21 -8.91
CA GLN A 171 -11.39 -4.60 -8.70
C GLN A 171 -11.79 -5.26 -10.03
N ASP A 172 -12.63 -4.58 -10.84
CA ASP A 172 -13.08 -5.09 -12.13
C ASP A 172 -11.93 -5.24 -13.15
N ALA A 173 -10.86 -4.47 -12.99
CA ALA A 173 -9.63 -4.61 -13.76
C ALA A 173 -8.76 -5.80 -13.31
N GLY A 174 -9.08 -6.45 -12.19
CA GLY A 174 -8.41 -7.65 -11.70
C GLY A 174 -7.62 -7.47 -10.40
N ALA A 175 -7.78 -6.34 -9.69
CA ALA A 175 -7.20 -6.21 -8.36
C ALA A 175 -7.83 -7.22 -7.40
N SER A 176 -7.01 -8.02 -6.73
CA SER A 176 -7.41 -9.10 -5.82
C SER A 176 -7.36 -8.72 -4.34
N PHE A 177 -6.82 -7.56 -4.00
CA PHE A 177 -6.86 -6.97 -2.67
C PHE A 177 -6.65 -5.45 -2.73
N PHE A 178 -7.00 -4.77 -1.64
CA PHE A 178 -6.72 -3.34 -1.48
C PHE A 178 -5.90 -3.06 -0.22
N VAL A 179 -5.07 -2.03 -0.29
CA VAL A 179 -4.37 -1.44 0.85
C VAL A 179 -4.85 -0.01 1.00
N THR A 180 -5.34 0.38 2.18
CA THR A 180 -5.79 1.75 2.37
C THR A 180 -4.61 2.70 2.57
N GLN A 181 -4.80 3.96 2.18
CA GLN A 181 -4.00 5.04 2.71
C GLN A 181 -4.16 5.08 4.24
N LEU A 182 -3.13 5.57 4.94
CA LEU A 182 -3.19 5.77 6.38
C LEU A 182 -4.36 6.69 6.77
N PHE A 183 -4.91 6.46 7.93
CA PHE A 183 -5.94 7.27 8.57
C PHE A 183 -5.69 7.28 10.08
N PHE A 184 -6.13 8.33 10.76
CA PHE A 184 -5.97 8.51 12.21
C PHE A 184 -7.28 8.46 12.98
N ASP A 185 -8.40 8.40 12.26
CA ASP A 185 -9.73 8.29 12.82
C ASP A 185 -10.43 7.05 12.22
N ASN A 186 -10.80 6.13 13.10
CA ASN A 186 -11.42 4.86 12.71
C ASN A 186 -12.81 5.06 12.08
N ASP A 187 -13.53 6.15 12.38
CA ASP A 187 -14.83 6.42 11.80
C ASP A 187 -14.77 6.60 10.29
N TYR A 188 -13.67 7.17 9.77
CA TYR A 188 -13.44 7.23 8.32
C TYR A 188 -13.30 5.83 7.71
N PHE A 189 -12.59 4.94 8.39
CA PHE A 189 -12.41 3.57 7.90
C PHE A 189 -13.72 2.77 7.98
N TYR A 190 -14.50 2.89 9.04
CA TYR A 190 -15.79 2.21 9.15
C TYR A 190 -16.76 2.68 8.08
N ARG A 191 -16.89 3.99 7.91
CA ARG A 191 -17.70 4.58 6.84
C ARG A 191 -17.23 4.13 5.45
N PHE A 192 -15.93 4.11 5.22
CA PHE A 192 -15.35 3.63 3.98
C PHE A 192 -15.73 2.18 3.71
N ARG A 193 -15.70 1.31 4.72
CA ARG A 193 -16.08 -0.09 4.61
C ARG A 193 -17.54 -0.24 4.18
N GLU A 194 -18.45 0.47 4.81
CA GLU A 194 -19.88 0.46 4.46
C GLU A 194 -20.10 0.92 3.00
N LEU A 195 -19.41 1.95 2.58
CA LEU A 195 -19.48 2.45 1.20
C LEU A 195 -18.88 1.45 0.20
N ALA A 196 -17.79 0.80 0.55
CA ALA A 196 -17.15 -0.23 -0.28
C ALA A 196 -18.08 -1.44 -0.46
N ASP A 197 -18.68 -1.93 0.62
CA ASP A 197 -19.65 -3.02 0.58
C ASP A 197 -20.86 -2.64 -0.29
N SER A 198 -21.38 -1.42 -0.14
CA SER A 198 -22.49 -0.89 -0.95
C SER A 198 -22.12 -0.74 -2.43
N ALA A 199 -20.85 -0.49 -2.74
CA ALA A 199 -20.33 -0.40 -4.11
C ALA A 199 -20.00 -1.77 -4.72
N GLY A 200 -20.21 -2.87 -4.00
CA GLY A 200 -19.93 -4.23 -4.45
C GLY A 200 -18.43 -4.57 -4.47
N ILE A 201 -17.66 -4.01 -3.57
CA ILE A 201 -16.28 -4.42 -3.34
C ILE A 201 -16.30 -5.72 -2.53
N THR A 202 -15.68 -6.75 -3.07
CA THR A 202 -15.69 -8.11 -2.48
C THR A 202 -14.30 -8.62 -2.15
N VAL A 203 -13.26 -7.96 -2.64
CA VAL A 203 -11.86 -8.32 -2.35
C VAL A 203 -11.44 -7.83 -0.97
N PRO A 204 -10.47 -8.47 -0.31
CA PRO A 204 -9.95 -8.06 0.99
C PRO A 204 -9.41 -6.62 0.97
N ILE A 205 -9.62 -5.92 2.09
CA ILE A 205 -9.11 -4.57 2.30
C ILE A 205 -8.19 -4.59 3.53
N THR A 206 -6.94 -4.19 3.32
CA THR A 206 -5.94 -4.04 4.36
C THR A 206 -5.96 -2.60 4.89
N ALA A 207 -6.11 -2.43 6.19
CA ALA A 207 -6.02 -1.12 6.83
C ALA A 207 -4.56 -0.66 6.90
N GLY A 208 -4.26 0.46 6.28
CA GLY A 208 -2.94 1.11 6.37
C GLY A 208 -2.81 1.86 7.68
N ILE A 209 -1.87 1.46 8.52
CA ILE A 209 -1.61 2.04 9.82
C ILE A 209 -0.17 2.55 9.85
N MET A 210 0.02 3.80 10.22
CA MET A 210 1.34 4.37 10.37
C MET A 210 1.60 4.77 11.82
N PRO A 211 2.53 4.10 12.51
CA PRO A 211 2.99 4.56 13.80
C PRO A 211 3.79 5.87 13.62
N PHE A 212 3.56 6.82 14.49
CA PHE A 212 4.28 8.09 14.46
C PHE A 212 5.11 8.29 15.73
N MET A 213 6.32 8.79 15.55
CA MET A 213 7.28 9.02 16.63
C MET A 213 7.39 10.50 17.03
N GLY A 214 6.74 11.42 16.32
CA GLY A 214 6.81 12.83 16.62
C GLY A 214 5.96 13.73 15.74
N LYS A 215 5.74 14.96 16.22
CA LYS A 215 4.89 15.98 15.57
C LYS A 215 5.27 16.30 14.14
N GLN A 216 6.57 16.43 13.85
CA GLN A 216 7.03 16.77 12.49
C GLN A 216 6.70 15.66 11.49
N GLN A 217 6.82 14.39 11.89
CA GLN A 217 6.48 13.26 11.05
C GLN A 217 4.99 13.27 10.72
N ILE A 218 4.12 13.43 11.73
CA ILE A 218 2.66 13.51 11.51
C ILE A 218 2.32 14.66 10.55
N SER A 219 2.79 15.88 10.83
CA SER A 219 2.46 17.04 10.01
C SER A 219 2.82 16.83 8.55
N ARG A 220 3.99 16.23 8.30
CA ARG A 220 4.42 15.90 6.95
C ARG A 220 3.52 14.86 6.29
N MET A 221 3.17 13.79 7.01
CA MET A 221 2.36 12.70 6.47
C MET A 221 0.91 13.12 6.23
N VAL A 222 0.31 13.89 7.13
CA VAL A 222 -1.02 14.49 6.94
C VAL A 222 -1.04 15.34 5.68
N PHE A 223 -0.04 16.19 5.48
CA PHE A 223 0.06 17.02 4.28
C PHE A 223 0.23 16.19 2.99
N MET A 224 1.09 15.18 3.01
CA MET A 224 1.37 14.35 1.83
C MET A 224 0.22 13.39 1.48
N CYS A 225 -0.46 12.85 2.48
CA CYS A 225 -1.46 11.79 2.30
C CYS A 225 -2.90 12.32 2.33
N GLY A 226 -3.11 13.59 2.74
CA GLY A 226 -4.43 14.17 2.88
C GLY A 226 -5.26 13.58 4.01
N ALA A 227 -4.61 12.93 4.99
CA ALA A 227 -5.30 12.35 6.14
C ALA A 227 -5.70 13.42 7.15
N SER A 228 -6.90 13.29 7.72
CA SER A 228 -7.37 14.17 8.80
C SER A 228 -6.73 13.80 10.13
N LEU A 229 -6.42 14.80 10.94
CA LEU A 229 -5.88 14.59 12.28
C LEU A 229 -6.96 14.90 13.32
N PRO A 230 -7.47 13.89 14.07
CA PRO A 230 -8.49 14.11 15.08
C PRO A 230 -7.95 14.91 16.27
N SER A 231 -8.81 15.73 16.90
CA SER A 231 -8.44 16.60 18.04
C SER A 231 -7.70 15.88 19.18
N PRO A 232 -8.07 14.65 19.59
CA PRO A 232 -7.31 13.92 20.61
C PRO A 232 -5.87 13.64 20.19
N ALA A 233 -5.62 13.27 18.92
CA ALA A 233 -4.27 13.03 18.42
C ALA A 233 -3.42 14.30 18.40
N VAL A 234 -4.03 15.47 18.15
CA VAL A 234 -3.37 16.79 18.27
C VAL A 234 -2.89 17.04 19.71
N SER A 235 -3.73 16.74 20.69
CA SER A 235 -3.38 16.89 22.10
C SER A 235 -2.22 15.98 22.51
N TYR A 236 -2.21 14.73 22.05
CA TYR A 236 -1.12 13.79 22.33
C TYR A 236 0.21 14.24 21.73
N THR A 237 0.21 14.83 20.54
CA THR A 237 1.43 15.35 19.91
C THR A 237 2.01 16.57 20.62
N HIS A 238 1.20 17.31 21.37
CA HIS A 238 1.64 18.43 22.17
C HIS A 238 2.14 18.03 23.56
N LEU A 239 1.62 16.94 24.13
CA LEU A 239 1.91 16.52 25.51
C LEU A 239 3.00 15.46 25.61
N ALA A 240 3.18 14.62 24.59
CA ALA A 240 4.12 13.51 24.62
C ALA A 240 5.47 13.89 24.01
N GLY A 241 6.32 14.48 24.78
CA GLY A 241 7.76 14.41 24.53
C GLY A 241 8.26 12.99 24.82
N GLY A 242 7.93 12.01 23.95
CA GLY A 242 8.71 10.78 23.91
C GLY A 242 8.10 9.45 24.38
N ALA A 243 6.79 9.24 24.30
CA ALA A 243 6.26 7.87 24.48
C ALA A 243 5.13 7.58 23.50
N SER A 244 5.38 6.66 22.58
CA SER A 244 4.44 6.25 21.55
C SER A 244 3.56 5.12 22.04
N THR A 245 2.33 5.42 22.38
CA THR A 245 1.31 4.37 22.47
C THR A 245 0.31 4.59 21.35
N ILE A 246 0.32 3.68 20.37
CA ILE A 246 -0.66 3.70 19.28
C ILE A 246 -1.89 2.99 19.81
N TYR A 247 -2.97 3.74 20.00
CA TYR A 247 -4.29 3.15 20.23
C TYR A 247 -4.90 2.78 18.88
N ILE A 248 -4.75 1.54 18.49
CA ILE A 248 -5.58 0.94 17.45
C ILE A 248 -6.83 0.43 18.16
N GLY A 249 -7.90 1.21 18.13
CA GLY A 249 -9.20 0.79 18.68
C GLY A 249 -9.77 -0.36 17.86
N TYR A 250 -9.45 -1.58 18.22
CA TYR A 250 -9.84 -2.81 17.50
C TYR A 250 -11.23 -3.35 17.90
N GLU A 251 -12.04 -2.58 18.63
CA GLU A 251 -13.30 -3.09 19.19
C GLU A 251 -14.43 -3.32 18.17
N GLY A 252 -14.37 -2.74 16.97
CA GLY A 252 -15.45 -2.80 15.98
C GLY A 252 -15.41 -3.93 14.95
N CYS A 253 -14.30 -4.64 14.81
CA CYS A 253 -14.12 -5.63 13.73
C CYS A 253 -14.65 -7.04 14.02
N ARG A 254 -15.48 -7.23 15.05
CA ARG A 254 -16.02 -8.55 15.42
C ARG A 254 -17.00 -9.15 14.41
N ALA A 255 -17.57 -8.35 13.50
CA ALA A 255 -18.62 -8.82 12.61
C ALA A 255 -18.14 -9.51 11.33
N GLN A 256 -16.96 -9.18 10.80
CA GLN A 256 -16.34 -9.85 9.63
C GLN A 256 -14.79 -9.81 9.71
N PRO A 257 -14.16 -10.67 10.51
CA PRO A 257 -12.68 -10.69 10.60
C PRO A 257 -11.96 -11.06 9.30
N ALA A 258 -12.69 -11.58 8.33
CA ALA A 258 -12.16 -12.17 7.13
C ALA A 258 -11.70 -11.20 6.03
N LEU A 259 -12.03 -9.92 6.15
CA LEU A 259 -11.80 -8.92 5.09
C LEU A 259 -10.85 -7.77 5.51
N ILE A 260 -10.21 -7.87 6.67
CA ILE A 260 -9.34 -6.81 7.18
C ILE A 260 -7.97 -7.38 7.51
N ALA A 261 -6.93 -6.77 6.99
CA ALA A 261 -5.54 -6.96 7.38
C ALA A 261 -4.99 -5.62 7.90
N ALA A 262 -3.95 -5.64 8.68
CA ALA A 262 -3.24 -4.44 9.10
C ALA A 262 -1.87 -4.36 8.42
N VAL A 263 -1.58 -3.22 7.82
CA VAL A 263 -0.22 -2.89 7.38
C VAL A 263 0.36 -1.89 8.36
N LEU A 264 1.47 -2.25 8.99
CA LEU A 264 2.27 -1.36 9.81
C LEU A 264 3.38 -0.77 8.92
N THR A 265 3.27 0.52 8.61
CA THR A 265 4.31 1.23 7.87
C THR A 265 5.39 1.68 8.85
N ILE A 266 6.59 1.12 8.72
CA ILE A 266 7.75 1.52 9.53
C ILE A 266 8.70 2.31 8.64
N ILE A 267 8.99 3.55 9.05
CA ILE A 267 9.87 4.49 8.37
C ILE A 267 11.28 4.43 8.96
#